data_a88fd0a4ff2dd30849c33ae44ed5ef84
#
_entry.id   a88fd0a4ff2dd30849c33ae44ed5ef84
#
_cell.length_a   1.000
_cell.length_b   1.000
_cell.length_c   1.000
_cell.angle_alpha   90.00
_cell.angle_beta   90.00
_cell.angle_gamma   90.00
#
_symmetry.space_group_name_H-M   'P 1'
#
loop_
_entity.id
_entity.type
_entity.pdbx_description
1 polymer ?
#
loop_
_entity_poly.entity_id
_entity_poly.type
_entity_poly.pdbx_seq_one_letter_code
_entity_poly.pdbx_strand_id
1 'polypeptide(L)'
;MVERFLREREAWVRRHLERQARQQAEIDARGGLRDGATIRYRGAMHHLRIAAVPDGLRRSSVRLAPAPDGDELVVHLARADRRSVGAVLEAWFRERARHFIDGEIVRHAGVLGVAPTAVTIRDQRSRWGSASRHRRLSFSWRLVLAPPEALETVVIHELAHLRVFGHGPAFWAHVAGRRPDHLAWRRWLRTHSHELHAALDDPADDDAGTAADRASA
;
A
#
# COMPACT_ATOMS: atom_id res chain seq x y z
N MET A 1 22.09 -4.94 -35.42
CA MET A 1 20.82 -5.21 -34.75
C MET A 1 20.99 -5.38 -33.22
N VAL A 2 21.94 -6.20 -32.76
CA VAL A 2 22.21 -6.45 -31.32
C VAL A 2 22.65 -5.19 -30.57
N GLU A 3 23.55 -4.37 -31.12
CA GLU A 3 24.03 -3.15 -30.46
C GLU A 3 22.94 -2.08 -30.25
N ARG A 4 21.96 -1.98 -31.15
CA ARG A 4 20.83 -1.07 -30.97
C ARG A 4 19.93 -1.54 -29.83
N PHE A 5 19.67 -2.83 -29.74
CA PHE A 5 18.90 -3.45 -28.66
C PHE A 5 19.59 -3.28 -27.30
N LEU A 6 20.91 -3.43 -27.24
CA LEU A 6 21.69 -3.23 -26.00
C LEU A 6 21.66 -1.77 -25.56
N ARG A 7 21.82 -0.80 -26.48
CA ARG A 7 21.74 0.64 -26.18
C ARG A 7 20.34 1.07 -25.70
N GLU A 8 19.30 0.56 -26.33
CA GLU A 8 17.91 0.84 -25.89
C GLU A 8 17.65 0.29 -24.50
N ARG A 9 18.18 -0.88 -24.19
CA ARG A 9 18.05 -1.52 -22.87
C ARG A 9 18.88 -0.81 -21.79
N GLU A 10 20.09 -0.38 -22.12
CA GLU A 10 20.94 0.43 -21.23
C GLU A 10 20.29 1.77 -20.90
N ALA A 11 19.77 2.47 -21.89
CA ALA A 11 19.03 3.72 -21.69
C ALA A 11 17.76 3.53 -20.85
N TRP A 12 17.06 2.39 -21.00
CA TRP A 12 15.92 2.04 -20.17
C TRP A 12 16.32 1.77 -18.72
N VAL A 13 17.39 0.98 -18.51
CA VAL A 13 17.94 0.69 -17.17
C VAL A 13 18.38 1.97 -16.48
N ARG A 14 19.11 2.83 -17.16
CA ARG A 14 19.58 4.12 -16.62
C ARG A 14 18.41 4.99 -16.17
N ARG A 15 17.40 5.19 -17.02
CA ARG A 15 16.19 5.95 -16.65
C ARG A 15 15.42 5.32 -15.50
N HIS A 16 15.46 4.01 -15.39
CA HIS A 16 14.81 3.31 -14.29
C HIS A 16 15.54 3.54 -12.97
N LEU A 17 16.87 3.41 -12.97
CA LEU A 17 17.72 3.68 -11.80
C LEU A 17 17.67 5.14 -11.36
N GLU A 18 17.73 6.10 -12.29
CA GLU A 18 17.57 7.52 -11.98
C GLU A 18 16.21 7.84 -11.35
N ARG A 19 15.14 7.19 -11.82
CA ARG A 19 13.81 7.33 -11.25
C ARG A 19 13.75 6.75 -9.85
N GLN A 20 14.31 5.57 -9.63
CA GLN A 20 14.39 4.95 -8.31
C GLN A 20 15.21 5.81 -7.34
N ALA A 21 16.36 6.34 -7.77
CA ALA A 21 17.19 7.22 -6.94
C ALA A 21 16.45 8.50 -6.53
N ARG A 22 15.72 9.14 -7.45
CA ARG A 22 14.88 10.31 -7.11
C ARG A 22 13.77 9.97 -6.14
N GLN A 23 13.08 8.85 -6.35
CA GLN A 23 12.02 8.38 -5.47
C GLN A 23 12.58 8.04 -4.08
N GLN A 24 13.76 7.43 -4.00
CA GLN A 24 14.42 7.17 -2.72
C GLN A 24 14.81 8.47 -2.02
N ALA A 25 15.40 9.42 -2.73
CA ALA A 25 15.73 10.73 -2.17
C ALA A 25 14.50 11.48 -1.63
N GLU A 26 13.33 11.35 -2.28
CA GLU A 26 12.07 11.91 -1.79
C GLU A 26 11.59 11.22 -0.50
N ILE A 27 11.81 9.91 -0.37
CA ILE A 27 11.49 9.14 0.85
C ILE A 27 12.43 9.56 1.98
N ASP A 28 13.72 9.64 1.71
CA ASP A 28 14.75 10.06 2.68
C ASP A 28 14.50 11.50 3.16
N ALA A 29 14.07 12.39 2.26
CA ALA A 29 13.71 13.77 2.60
C ALA A 29 12.50 13.88 3.54
N ARG A 30 11.62 12.86 3.59
CA ARG A 30 10.51 12.81 4.56
C ARG A 30 11.00 12.57 6.00
N GLY A 31 12.24 12.12 6.18
CA GLY A 31 12.91 11.99 7.46
C GLY A 31 12.37 10.87 8.35
N GLY A 32 11.83 9.79 7.78
CA GLY A 32 11.37 8.62 8.51
C GLY A 32 10.03 8.80 9.23
N LEU A 33 9.67 7.84 10.09
CA LEU A 33 8.42 7.81 10.85
C LEU A 33 8.56 8.55 12.19
N ARG A 34 8.69 9.89 12.12
CA ARG A 34 8.84 10.77 13.30
C ARG A 34 7.65 11.70 13.47
N ASP A 35 7.55 12.32 14.62
CA ASP A 35 6.56 13.36 14.88
C ASP A 35 6.69 14.51 13.88
N GLY A 36 5.57 14.98 13.31
CA GLY A 36 5.52 15.98 12.25
C GLY A 36 5.83 15.47 10.83
N ALA A 37 6.25 14.23 10.64
CA ALA A 37 6.39 13.63 9.30
C ALA A 37 5.03 13.54 8.60
N THR A 38 5.04 13.29 7.29
CA THR A 38 3.80 13.09 6.53
C THR A 38 3.71 11.67 6.01
N ILE A 39 2.50 11.11 6.01
CA ILE A 39 2.20 9.80 5.50
C ILE A 39 0.93 9.84 4.65
N ARG A 40 0.93 9.07 3.57
CA ARG A 40 -0.26 8.93 2.72
C ARG A 40 -1.27 7.98 3.35
N TYR A 41 -2.54 8.38 3.34
CA TYR A 41 -3.67 7.53 3.72
C TYR A 41 -4.88 7.92 2.88
N ARG A 42 -5.52 6.94 2.24
CA ARG A 42 -6.67 7.12 1.33
C ARG A 42 -6.44 8.19 0.25
N GLY A 43 -5.22 8.23 -0.29
CA GLY A 43 -4.83 9.14 -1.36
C GLY A 43 -4.39 10.53 -0.91
N ALA A 44 -4.73 10.96 0.31
CA ALA A 44 -4.32 12.24 0.88
C ALA A 44 -3.06 12.11 1.75
N MET A 45 -2.31 13.20 1.88
CA MET A 45 -1.19 13.28 2.83
C MET A 45 -1.73 13.73 4.19
N HIS A 46 -1.29 13.08 5.25
CA HIS A 46 -1.66 13.38 6.62
C HIS A 46 -0.41 13.61 7.45
N HIS A 47 -0.45 14.55 8.37
CA HIS A 47 0.61 14.71 9.36
C HIS A 47 0.58 13.54 10.35
N LEU A 48 1.77 13.00 10.64
CA LEU A 48 1.96 11.98 11.65
C LEU A 48 2.24 12.67 12.98
N ARG A 49 1.41 12.42 13.97
CA ARG A 49 1.62 12.89 15.33
C ARG A 49 1.88 11.71 16.25
N ILE A 50 3.05 11.72 16.89
CA ILE A 50 3.43 10.69 17.85
C ILE A 50 3.23 11.26 19.25
N ALA A 51 2.25 10.73 19.99
CA ALA A 51 1.93 11.18 21.32
C ALA A 51 2.28 10.11 22.37
N ALA A 52 2.95 10.52 23.42
CA ALA A 52 3.09 9.67 24.59
C ALA A 52 1.72 9.45 25.23
N VAL A 53 1.46 8.23 25.65
CA VAL A 53 0.20 7.88 26.30
C VAL A 53 0.31 8.09 27.81
N PRO A 54 -0.74 8.62 28.47
CA PRO A 54 -0.82 8.64 29.92
C PRO A 54 -0.61 7.24 30.53
N ASP A 55 -0.04 7.17 31.70
CA ASP A 55 0.19 5.92 32.41
C ASP A 55 -1.11 5.12 32.56
N GLY A 56 -1.06 3.83 32.19
CA GLY A 56 -2.20 2.91 32.30
C GLY A 56 -2.69 2.29 30.99
N LEU A 57 -2.37 2.84 29.83
CA LEU A 57 -2.72 2.21 28.54
C LEU A 57 -1.72 1.09 28.21
N ARG A 58 -2.25 -0.13 28.01
CA ARG A 58 -1.46 -1.34 27.75
C ARG A 58 -1.11 -1.56 26.29
N ARG A 59 -1.77 -0.86 25.35
CA ARG A 59 -1.60 -1.06 23.88
C ARG A 59 -1.50 0.27 23.15
N SER A 60 -0.56 0.34 22.23
CA SER A 60 -0.48 1.44 21.27
C SER A 60 -1.70 1.43 20.33
N SER A 61 -2.10 2.62 19.90
CA SER A 61 -3.23 2.81 18.99
C SER A 61 -2.96 3.89 17.96
N VAL A 62 -3.68 3.83 16.85
CA VAL A 62 -3.66 4.87 15.82
C VAL A 62 -5.09 5.35 15.60
N ARG A 63 -5.25 6.65 15.44
CA ARG A 63 -6.53 7.26 15.07
C ARG A 63 -6.33 8.39 14.06
N LEU A 64 -7.29 8.57 13.19
CA LEU A 64 -7.42 9.78 12.40
C LEU A 64 -8.11 10.85 13.24
N ALA A 65 -7.54 12.03 13.31
CA ALA A 65 -8.10 13.14 14.08
C ALA A 65 -8.12 14.42 13.21
N PRO A 66 -9.18 15.22 13.30
CA PRO A 66 -9.22 16.50 12.63
C PRO A 66 -8.19 17.45 13.26
N ALA A 67 -7.52 18.24 12.42
CA ALA A 67 -6.59 19.28 12.80
C ALA A 67 -6.78 20.51 11.89
N PRO A 68 -6.28 21.72 12.29
CA PRO A 68 -6.47 22.95 11.51
C PRO A 68 -5.97 22.87 10.07
N ASP A 69 -4.85 22.16 9.85
CA ASP A 69 -4.19 22.03 8.54
C ASP A 69 -4.54 20.72 7.80
N GLY A 70 -5.64 20.08 8.17
CA GLY A 70 -6.08 18.79 7.64
C GLY A 70 -5.96 17.66 8.67
N ASP A 71 -6.57 16.51 8.37
CA ASP A 71 -6.58 15.40 9.30
C ASP A 71 -5.16 14.87 9.63
N GLU A 72 -4.94 14.55 10.90
CA GLU A 72 -3.69 13.97 11.41
C GLU A 72 -3.88 12.47 11.70
N LEU A 73 -2.81 11.68 11.45
CA LEU A 73 -2.68 10.33 11.98
C LEU A 73 -1.97 10.38 13.34
N VAL A 74 -2.74 10.26 14.40
CA VAL A 74 -2.22 10.31 15.78
C VAL A 74 -1.88 8.90 16.25
N VAL A 75 -0.61 8.64 16.50
CA VAL A 75 -0.08 7.39 17.06
C VAL A 75 0.15 7.57 18.55
N HIS A 76 -0.56 6.81 19.37
CA HIS A 76 -0.33 6.72 20.79
C HIS A 76 0.53 5.50 21.11
N LEU A 77 1.75 5.71 21.62
CA LEU A 77 2.67 4.64 21.96
C LEU A 77 2.58 4.31 23.45
N ALA A 78 2.05 3.13 23.79
CA ALA A 78 2.01 2.64 25.15
C ALA A 78 3.43 2.23 25.59
N ARG A 79 3.85 2.60 26.81
CA ARG A 79 5.18 2.26 27.36
C ARG A 79 5.49 0.76 27.38
N ALA A 80 4.47 -0.07 27.55
CA ALA A 80 4.61 -1.53 27.55
C ALA A 80 4.70 -2.15 26.15
N ASP A 81 4.39 -1.39 25.09
CA ASP A 81 4.41 -1.86 23.71
C ASP A 81 5.82 -1.67 23.13
N ARG A 82 6.47 -2.77 22.78
CA ARG A 82 7.84 -2.77 22.24
C ARG A 82 7.88 -2.62 20.71
N ARG A 83 6.73 -2.51 20.05
CA ARG A 83 6.67 -2.34 18.60
C ARG A 83 7.17 -0.95 18.22
N SER A 84 7.84 -0.88 17.05
CA SER A 84 8.18 0.40 16.41
C SER A 84 6.92 1.15 15.96
N VAL A 85 7.04 2.46 15.70
CA VAL A 85 5.97 3.29 15.13
C VAL A 85 5.48 2.66 13.83
N GLY A 86 6.39 2.20 12.96
CA GLY A 86 6.07 1.52 11.71
C GLY A 86 5.22 0.27 11.91
N ALA A 87 5.56 -0.57 12.88
CA ALA A 87 4.80 -1.79 13.17
C ALA A 87 3.39 -1.48 13.74
N VAL A 88 3.25 -0.41 14.52
CA VAL A 88 1.93 0.04 15.01
C VAL A 88 1.08 0.59 13.88
N LEU A 89 1.66 1.41 13.01
CA LEU A 89 0.99 1.93 11.80
C LEU A 89 0.59 0.81 10.84
N GLU A 90 1.49 -0.16 10.57
CA GLU A 90 1.19 -1.29 9.70
C GLU A 90 -0.01 -2.09 10.21
N ALA A 91 -0.04 -2.40 11.50
CA ALA A 91 -1.16 -3.14 12.10
C ALA A 91 -2.49 -2.39 11.88
N TRP A 92 -2.50 -1.08 12.08
CA TRP A 92 -3.67 -0.24 11.85
C TRP A 92 -4.05 -0.18 10.37
N PHE A 93 -3.08 0.02 9.47
CA PHE A 93 -3.35 0.01 8.02
C PHE A 93 -3.89 -1.32 7.52
N ARG A 94 -3.43 -2.45 8.07
CA ARG A 94 -3.97 -3.77 7.75
C ARG A 94 -5.44 -3.91 8.15
N GLU A 95 -5.79 -3.40 9.32
CA GLU A 95 -7.19 -3.38 9.79
C GLU A 95 -8.05 -2.49 8.91
N ARG A 96 -7.58 -1.28 8.57
CA ARG A 96 -8.29 -0.37 7.67
C ARG A 96 -8.44 -0.95 6.27
N ALA A 97 -7.38 -1.57 5.72
CA ALA A 97 -7.42 -2.22 4.42
C ALA A 97 -8.47 -3.35 4.41
N ARG A 98 -8.52 -4.18 5.46
CA ARG A 98 -9.54 -5.23 5.60
C ARG A 98 -10.93 -4.62 5.55
N HIS A 99 -11.19 -3.61 6.37
CA HIS A 99 -12.49 -2.95 6.45
C HIS A 99 -12.97 -2.40 5.09
N PHE A 100 -12.10 -1.65 4.39
CA PHE A 100 -12.49 -1.06 3.11
C PHE A 100 -12.60 -2.10 1.99
N ILE A 101 -11.69 -3.08 1.93
CA ILE A 101 -11.73 -4.14 0.92
C ILE A 101 -12.98 -5.00 1.10
N ASP A 102 -13.33 -5.38 2.32
CA ASP A 102 -14.55 -6.16 2.59
C ASP A 102 -15.79 -5.34 2.18
N GLY A 103 -15.81 -4.03 2.44
CA GLY A 103 -16.88 -3.14 1.98
C GLY A 103 -17.02 -3.10 0.46
N GLU A 104 -15.91 -3.00 -0.27
CA GLU A 104 -15.96 -3.03 -1.74
C GLU A 104 -16.36 -4.41 -2.29
N ILE A 105 -15.93 -5.50 -1.65
CA ILE A 105 -16.38 -6.85 -2.02
C ILE A 105 -17.90 -6.96 -1.88
N VAL A 106 -18.47 -6.52 -0.76
CA VAL A 106 -19.93 -6.52 -0.54
C VAL A 106 -20.64 -5.71 -1.63
N ARG A 107 -20.11 -4.55 -2.01
CA ARG A 107 -20.70 -3.66 -3.02
C ARG A 107 -20.72 -4.29 -4.41
N HIS A 108 -19.68 -5.02 -4.79
CA HIS A 108 -19.46 -5.44 -6.19
C HIS A 108 -19.69 -6.93 -6.43
N ALA A 109 -19.52 -7.82 -5.46
CA ALA A 109 -19.57 -9.27 -5.68
C ALA A 109 -20.94 -9.74 -6.18
N GLY A 110 -22.01 -9.24 -5.56
CA GLY A 110 -23.39 -9.59 -5.94
C GLY A 110 -23.72 -9.16 -7.39
N VAL A 111 -23.29 -7.96 -7.80
CA VAL A 111 -23.52 -7.45 -9.16
C VAL A 111 -22.71 -8.23 -10.20
N LEU A 112 -21.49 -8.66 -9.85
CA LEU A 112 -20.67 -9.52 -10.70
C LEU A 112 -21.11 -10.99 -10.69
N GLY A 113 -22.06 -11.36 -9.80
CA GLY A 113 -22.55 -12.74 -9.66
C GLY A 113 -21.47 -13.69 -9.14
N VAL A 114 -20.59 -13.21 -8.27
CA VAL A 114 -19.48 -13.98 -7.68
C VAL A 114 -19.51 -13.92 -6.16
N ALA A 115 -18.89 -14.93 -5.51
CA ALA A 115 -18.70 -14.95 -4.06
C ALA A 115 -17.31 -15.51 -3.75
N PRO A 116 -16.39 -14.73 -3.21
CA PRO A 116 -15.10 -15.25 -2.77
C PRO A 116 -15.29 -16.20 -1.58
N THR A 117 -14.45 -17.26 -1.51
CA THR A 117 -14.46 -18.22 -0.39
C THR A 117 -13.60 -17.76 0.78
N ALA A 118 -12.62 -16.91 0.52
CA ALA A 118 -11.76 -16.31 1.54
C ALA A 118 -11.12 -15.04 1.01
N VAL A 119 -10.86 -14.10 1.91
CA VAL A 119 -10.13 -12.86 1.65
C VAL A 119 -8.96 -12.77 2.63
N THR A 120 -7.77 -12.45 2.13
CA THR A 120 -6.55 -12.32 2.95
C THR A 120 -5.87 -10.99 2.68
N ILE A 121 -5.50 -10.27 3.72
CA ILE A 121 -4.67 -9.07 3.63
C ILE A 121 -3.22 -9.46 3.86
N ARG A 122 -2.35 -9.12 2.90
CA ARG A 122 -0.93 -9.49 2.90
C ARG A 122 -0.04 -8.28 2.72
N ASP A 123 1.26 -8.49 2.92
CA ASP A 123 2.32 -7.57 2.52
C ASP A 123 2.94 -8.02 1.20
N GLN A 124 2.24 -7.80 0.10
CA GLN A 124 2.72 -8.15 -1.23
C GLN A 124 3.40 -6.91 -1.85
N ARG A 125 4.65 -7.08 -2.29
CA ARG A 125 5.40 -5.99 -2.96
C ARG A 125 5.35 -6.07 -4.50
N SER A 126 5.00 -7.22 -5.08
CA SER A 126 4.99 -7.44 -6.54
C SER A 126 3.62 -7.27 -7.21
N ARG A 127 2.55 -7.23 -6.43
CA ARG A 127 1.16 -7.13 -6.93
C ARG A 127 0.24 -6.52 -5.89
N TRP A 128 -0.81 -5.88 -6.33
CA TRP A 128 -1.80 -5.25 -5.46
C TRP A 128 -2.88 -6.23 -4.99
N GLY A 129 -3.20 -7.21 -5.83
CA GLY A 129 -4.16 -8.26 -5.53
C GLY A 129 -3.86 -9.55 -6.26
N SER A 130 -4.59 -10.60 -5.94
CA SER A 130 -4.62 -11.87 -6.68
C SER A 130 -5.88 -12.66 -6.38
N ALA A 131 -6.39 -13.35 -7.41
CA ALA A 131 -7.48 -14.31 -7.31
C ALA A 131 -6.99 -15.72 -7.64
N SER A 132 -7.43 -16.72 -6.89
CA SER A 132 -7.11 -18.12 -7.14
C SER A 132 -8.30 -18.87 -7.76
N ARG A 133 -8.02 -20.02 -8.40
CA ARG A 133 -9.06 -20.93 -8.91
C ARG A 133 -10.00 -21.47 -7.83
N HIS A 134 -9.56 -21.45 -6.55
CA HIS A 134 -10.38 -21.80 -5.39
C HIS A 134 -11.20 -20.60 -4.86
N ARG A 135 -11.35 -19.56 -5.67
CA ARG A 135 -12.12 -18.34 -5.34
C ARG A 135 -11.60 -17.62 -4.09
N ARG A 136 -10.31 -17.77 -3.76
CA ARG A 136 -9.65 -17.03 -2.68
C ARG A 136 -9.05 -15.76 -3.23
N LEU A 137 -9.29 -14.65 -2.57
CA LEU A 137 -8.72 -13.35 -2.89
C LEU A 137 -7.61 -12.99 -1.89
N SER A 138 -6.60 -12.30 -2.37
CA SER A 138 -5.55 -11.75 -1.54
C SER A 138 -5.24 -10.33 -2.00
N PHE A 139 -5.04 -9.39 -1.05
CA PHE A 139 -4.78 -7.99 -1.33
C PHE A 139 -3.62 -7.48 -0.50
N SER A 140 -2.84 -6.54 -1.06
CA SER A 140 -1.85 -5.79 -0.30
C SER A 140 -2.54 -4.80 0.64
N TRP A 141 -2.12 -4.76 1.90
CA TRP A 141 -2.62 -3.76 2.85
C TRP A 141 -2.32 -2.31 2.39
N ARG A 142 -1.24 -2.13 1.61
CA ARG A 142 -0.84 -0.82 1.09
C ARG A 142 -1.85 -0.17 0.16
N LEU A 143 -2.84 -0.92 -0.31
CA LEU A 143 -3.97 -0.35 -1.07
C LEU A 143 -4.74 0.71 -0.28
N VAL A 144 -4.73 0.64 1.06
CA VAL A 144 -5.42 1.65 1.89
C VAL A 144 -4.73 3.02 1.86
N LEU A 145 -3.46 3.06 1.45
CA LEU A 145 -2.72 4.30 1.25
C LEU A 145 -3.13 5.02 -0.04
N ALA A 146 -3.55 4.25 -1.05
CA ALA A 146 -4.01 4.77 -2.34
C ALA A 146 -5.38 5.47 -2.23
N PRO A 147 -5.77 6.28 -3.24
CA PRO A 147 -7.13 6.78 -3.37
C PRO A 147 -8.16 5.64 -3.31
N PRO A 148 -9.34 5.90 -2.71
CA PRO A 148 -10.42 4.90 -2.61
C PRO A 148 -10.73 4.24 -3.95
N GLU A 149 -10.74 5.00 -5.03
CA GLU A 149 -11.03 4.57 -6.38
C GLU A 149 -9.99 3.59 -6.94
N ALA A 150 -8.73 3.77 -6.55
CA ALA A 150 -7.65 2.87 -6.91
C ALA A 150 -7.80 1.52 -6.19
N LEU A 151 -8.12 1.53 -4.88
CA LEU A 151 -8.43 0.34 -4.10
C LEU A 151 -9.64 -0.39 -4.69
N GLU A 152 -10.75 0.31 -4.93
CA GLU A 152 -11.97 -0.22 -5.54
C GLU A 152 -11.67 -0.88 -6.91
N THR A 153 -10.84 -0.22 -7.74
CA THR A 153 -10.43 -0.77 -9.04
C THR A 153 -9.73 -2.13 -8.91
N VAL A 154 -8.85 -2.29 -7.92
CA VAL A 154 -8.17 -3.57 -7.68
C VAL A 154 -9.16 -4.61 -7.16
N VAL A 155 -10.07 -4.26 -6.26
CA VAL A 155 -11.09 -5.19 -5.76
C VAL A 155 -11.97 -5.69 -6.90
N ILE A 156 -12.47 -4.79 -7.76
CA ILE A 156 -13.27 -5.17 -8.94
C ILE A 156 -12.46 -6.09 -9.88
N HIS A 157 -11.18 -5.79 -10.10
CA HIS A 157 -10.28 -6.60 -10.93
C HIS A 157 -10.18 -8.05 -10.41
N GLU A 158 -9.93 -8.22 -9.12
CA GLU A 158 -9.82 -9.55 -8.52
C GLU A 158 -11.16 -10.29 -8.46
N LEU A 159 -12.26 -9.60 -8.24
CA LEU A 159 -13.60 -10.18 -8.34
C LEU A 159 -13.93 -10.62 -9.77
N ALA A 160 -13.54 -9.85 -10.78
CA ALA A 160 -13.75 -10.22 -12.18
C ALA A 160 -13.00 -11.52 -12.55
N HIS A 161 -11.84 -11.78 -11.94
CA HIS A 161 -11.11 -13.04 -12.11
C HIS A 161 -11.83 -14.26 -11.56
N LEU A 162 -12.76 -14.11 -10.62
CA LEU A 162 -13.61 -15.21 -10.15
C LEU A 162 -14.64 -15.65 -11.20
N ARG A 163 -14.84 -14.83 -12.25
CA ARG A 163 -15.75 -15.09 -13.35
C ARG A 163 -15.02 -15.45 -14.64
N VAL A 164 -13.95 -14.73 -14.96
CA VAL A 164 -13.19 -14.90 -16.20
C VAL A 164 -11.70 -14.90 -15.89
N PHE A 165 -11.04 -16.05 -16.14
CA PHE A 165 -9.59 -16.12 -16.03
C PHE A 165 -8.91 -15.51 -17.27
N GLY A 166 -7.83 -14.75 -17.06
CA GLY A 166 -7.14 -14.01 -18.11
C GLY A 166 -7.68 -12.59 -18.28
N HIS A 167 -7.04 -11.82 -19.17
CA HIS A 167 -7.31 -10.39 -19.36
C HIS A 167 -7.83 -10.09 -20.77
N GLY A 168 -8.66 -10.96 -21.31
CA GLY A 168 -9.31 -10.78 -22.61
C GLY A 168 -10.44 -9.74 -22.58
N PRO A 169 -11.10 -9.48 -23.73
CA PRO A 169 -12.17 -8.48 -23.83
C PRO A 169 -13.32 -8.70 -22.85
N ALA A 170 -13.74 -9.95 -22.63
CA ALA A 170 -14.80 -10.29 -21.68
C ALA A 170 -14.44 -9.92 -20.23
N PHE A 171 -13.19 -10.12 -19.84
CA PHE A 171 -12.69 -9.70 -18.53
C PHE A 171 -12.77 -8.17 -18.38
N TRP A 172 -12.22 -7.44 -19.35
CA TRP A 172 -12.22 -5.98 -19.29
C TRP A 172 -13.62 -5.38 -19.37
N ALA A 173 -14.57 -6.04 -20.04
CA ALA A 173 -15.98 -5.61 -20.05
C ALA A 173 -16.58 -5.66 -18.62
N HIS A 174 -16.27 -6.69 -17.83
CA HIS A 174 -16.71 -6.75 -16.44
C HIS A 174 -16.09 -5.63 -15.57
N VAL A 175 -14.79 -5.37 -15.74
CA VAL A 175 -14.11 -4.31 -14.99
C VAL A 175 -14.64 -2.93 -15.39
N ALA A 176 -14.69 -2.63 -16.69
CA ALA A 176 -15.14 -1.34 -17.21
C ALA A 176 -16.62 -1.06 -16.91
N GLY A 177 -17.46 -2.09 -16.92
CA GLY A 177 -18.89 -1.96 -16.59
C GLY A 177 -19.10 -1.56 -15.11
N ARG A 178 -18.15 -1.83 -14.24
CA ARG A 178 -18.20 -1.42 -12.82
C ARG A 178 -17.38 -0.17 -12.53
N ARG A 179 -16.27 0.02 -13.24
CA ARG A 179 -15.32 1.12 -13.07
C ARG A 179 -14.86 1.62 -14.45
N PRO A 180 -15.59 2.49 -15.11
CA PRO A 180 -15.25 2.96 -16.48
C PRO A 180 -13.87 3.62 -16.55
N ASP A 181 -13.44 4.31 -15.51
CA ASP A 181 -12.16 5.01 -15.39
C ASP A 181 -11.02 4.12 -14.84
N HIS A 182 -11.19 2.79 -14.81
CA HIS A 182 -10.22 1.85 -14.24
C HIS A 182 -8.80 1.99 -14.82
N LEU A 183 -8.65 2.42 -16.08
CA LEU A 183 -7.35 2.63 -16.71
C LEU A 183 -6.57 3.77 -16.06
N ALA A 184 -7.25 4.83 -15.61
CA ALA A 184 -6.63 5.95 -14.90
C ALA A 184 -6.07 5.48 -13.55
N TRP A 185 -6.84 4.71 -12.79
CA TRP A 185 -6.43 4.20 -11.48
C TRP A 185 -5.34 3.14 -11.55
N ARG A 186 -5.35 2.28 -12.55
CA ARG A 186 -4.24 1.35 -12.82
C ARG A 186 -2.96 2.08 -13.18
N ARG A 187 -3.04 3.18 -13.93
CA ARG A 187 -1.90 4.04 -14.23
C ARG A 187 -1.41 4.71 -12.96
N TRP A 188 -2.31 5.25 -12.15
CA TRP A 188 -1.99 5.88 -10.87
C TRP A 188 -1.21 4.92 -9.95
N LEU A 189 -1.73 3.72 -9.72
CA LEU A 189 -1.05 2.69 -8.91
C LEU A 189 0.34 2.36 -9.43
N ARG A 190 0.51 2.24 -10.75
CA ARG A 190 1.83 1.98 -11.35
C ARG A 190 2.80 3.14 -11.12
N THR A 191 2.34 4.38 -11.20
CA THR A 191 3.18 5.57 -11.00
C THR A 191 3.60 5.73 -9.54
N HIS A 192 2.71 5.43 -8.59
CA HIS A 192 2.95 5.60 -7.15
C HIS A 192 3.39 4.31 -6.43
N SER A 193 3.64 3.23 -7.18
CA SER A 193 3.95 1.91 -6.62
C SER A 193 5.12 1.96 -5.64
N HIS A 194 6.22 2.60 -6.01
CA HIS A 194 7.41 2.72 -5.16
C HIS A 194 7.10 3.46 -3.86
N GLU A 195 6.46 4.61 -3.94
CA GLU A 195 6.05 5.41 -2.78
C GLU A 195 5.18 4.62 -1.81
N LEU A 196 4.17 3.90 -2.33
CA LEU A 196 3.26 3.12 -1.50
C LEU A 196 3.96 1.91 -0.84
N HIS A 197 4.94 1.30 -1.53
CA HIS A 197 5.70 0.19 -0.97
C HIS A 197 6.71 0.63 0.09
N ALA A 198 7.24 1.83 -0.03
CA ALA A 198 8.19 2.42 0.90
C ALA A 198 7.54 3.28 2.00
N ALA A 199 6.21 3.30 2.11
CA ALA A 199 5.49 4.21 3.00
C ALA A 199 5.83 4.06 4.49
N LEU A 200 6.27 2.89 4.92
CA LEU A 200 6.69 2.60 6.29
C LEU A 200 8.19 2.25 6.39
N ASP A 201 8.95 2.38 5.29
CA ASP A 201 10.39 2.19 5.35
C ASP A 201 10.99 3.35 6.16
N ASP A 202 11.74 3.04 7.20
CA ASP A 202 12.40 4.01 8.07
C ASP A 202 13.91 3.91 7.86
N PRO A 203 14.59 4.99 7.45
CA PRO A 203 16.06 4.97 7.28
C PRO A 203 16.81 4.54 8.55
N ALA A 204 16.23 4.74 9.73
CA ALA A 204 16.82 4.31 11.00
C ALA A 204 16.81 2.77 11.19
N ASP A 205 15.94 2.03 10.51
CA ASP A 205 15.91 0.56 10.60
C ASP A 205 17.03 -0.09 9.76
N ASP A 206 17.52 0.56 8.69
CA ASP A 206 18.62 0.08 7.86
C ASP A 206 20.00 0.19 8.57
N ASP A 207 20.20 1.19 9.43
CA ASP A 207 21.43 1.35 10.22
C ASP A 207 21.57 0.29 11.33
N ALA A 208 20.46 -0.19 11.87
CA ALA A 208 20.47 -1.23 12.90
C ALA A 208 20.88 -2.61 12.32
N GLY A 209 20.52 -2.89 11.07
CA GLY A 209 20.88 -4.12 10.36
C GLY A 209 22.35 -4.20 9.99
N THR A 210 22.96 -3.08 9.60
CA THR A 210 24.40 -3.01 9.24
C THR A 210 25.34 -3.03 10.45
N ALA A 211 24.89 -2.57 11.62
CA ALA A 211 25.67 -2.63 12.84
C ALA A 211 25.76 -4.06 13.42
N ALA A 212 24.69 -4.87 13.28
CA ALA A 212 24.66 -6.25 13.74
C ALA A 212 25.56 -7.17 12.91
N ASP A 213 25.67 -6.93 11.62
CA ASP A 213 26.49 -7.72 10.68
C ASP A 213 28.00 -7.43 10.85
N ARG A 214 28.37 -6.20 11.28
CA ARG A 214 29.76 -5.81 11.57
C ARG A 214 30.27 -6.29 12.94
N ALA A 215 29.38 -6.69 13.85
CA ALA A 215 29.74 -7.21 15.16
C ALA A 215 29.92 -8.75 15.17
N SER A 216 29.61 -9.43 14.06
CA SER A 216 29.71 -10.89 13.91
C SER A 216 30.79 -11.33 12.92
N ALA A 217 31.66 -10.42 12.44
CA ALA A 217 32.84 -10.69 11.59
C ALA A 217 34.14 -10.35 12.38
#